data_d81a8b496a0332e4985a299f0676d42c
#
_entry.id   d81a8b496a0332e4985a299f0676d42c
#
_cell.length_a   1.000
_cell.length_b   1.000
_cell.length_c   1.000
_cell.angle_alpha   90.00
_cell.angle_beta   90.00
_cell.angle_gamma   90.00
#
_symmetry.space_group_name_H-M   'P 1'
#
loop_
_entity.id
_entity.type
_entity.pdbx_description
1 polymer ?
#
loop_
_entity_poly.entity_id
_entity_poly.type
_entity_poly.pdbx_seq_one_letter_code
_entity_poly.pdbx_strand_id
1 'polypeptide(L)'
;FSELQNDVQKQQITILENLQKLEIDAQQRKEIILKELAENILIPTPLQPEISIDDDLKQAEILFLEKRHEDALAIYEKLIKIQPENPENWLKRGIIFSKLKRYKDAIASYNQAIKINPEYHQAWCDIGVACGNLGKHQEAFNCFDKATKIKPDDGVAWVNRGLSLLELEDYENAVASFDKALEFQPNSPKVWDKRGYSLVMLGEDDQAITNFDKALEIKSDYPSAYYNKAVCYALQKKVELSLENLQKAIEFNPSYREDATTDIDFDEIKNEPGFQRLIQV
;
A
#
# COMPACT_ATOMS: atom_id res chain seq x y z
N PHE A 1 9.05 -21.45 -23.08
CA PHE A 1 9.40 -20.00 -23.22
C PHE A 1 8.31 -19.21 -23.94
N SER A 2 7.70 -19.73 -25.03
CA SER A 2 6.66 -19.00 -25.80
C SER A 2 5.33 -18.89 -25.06
N GLU A 3 4.93 -19.86 -24.25
CA GLU A 3 3.69 -19.81 -23.45
C GLU A 3 3.79 -18.84 -22.28
N LEU A 4 4.92 -18.77 -21.59
CA LEU A 4 5.16 -17.81 -20.51
C LEU A 4 5.17 -16.36 -21.02
N GLN A 5 5.79 -16.10 -22.18
CA GLN A 5 5.75 -14.78 -22.81
C GLN A 5 4.33 -14.36 -23.20
N ASN A 6 3.52 -15.29 -23.67
CA ASN A 6 2.11 -15.05 -23.99
C ASN A 6 1.27 -14.75 -22.75
N ASP A 7 1.52 -15.41 -21.63
CA ASP A 7 0.78 -15.17 -20.39
C ASP A 7 1.15 -13.84 -19.74
N VAL A 8 2.44 -13.46 -19.76
CA VAL A 8 2.89 -12.14 -19.31
C VAL A 8 2.31 -11.02 -20.18
N GLN A 9 2.30 -11.21 -21.51
CA GLN A 9 1.67 -10.26 -22.41
C GLN A 9 0.16 -10.15 -22.18
N LYS A 10 -0.55 -11.26 -21.95
CA LYS A 10 -1.99 -11.23 -21.61
C LYS A 10 -2.24 -10.52 -20.28
N GLN A 11 -1.43 -10.75 -19.25
CA GLN A 11 -1.56 -10.04 -17.97
C GLN A 11 -1.26 -8.55 -18.11
N GLN A 12 -0.23 -8.17 -18.87
CA GLN A 12 0.04 -6.75 -19.15
C GLN A 12 -1.10 -6.08 -19.91
N ILE A 13 -1.68 -6.78 -20.90
CA ILE A 13 -2.85 -6.27 -21.63
C ILE A 13 -4.04 -6.12 -20.69
N THR A 14 -4.32 -7.10 -19.81
CA THR A 14 -5.42 -7.02 -18.85
C THR A 14 -5.23 -5.88 -17.83
N ILE A 15 -4.01 -5.64 -17.39
CA ILE A 15 -3.69 -4.49 -16.50
C ILE A 15 -3.89 -3.17 -17.24
N LEU A 16 -3.43 -3.06 -18.48
CA LEU A 16 -3.62 -1.88 -19.32
C LEU A 16 -5.10 -1.63 -19.61
N GLU A 17 -5.88 -2.67 -19.93
CA GLU A 17 -7.32 -2.56 -20.14
C GLU A 17 -8.06 -2.12 -18.86
N ASN A 18 -7.68 -2.63 -17.69
CA ASN A 18 -8.24 -2.22 -16.41
C ASN A 18 -7.88 -0.77 -16.07
N LEU A 19 -6.63 -0.34 -16.33
CA LEU A 19 -6.22 1.05 -16.16
C LEU A 19 -6.97 1.98 -17.12
N GLN A 20 -7.09 1.61 -18.39
CA GLN A 20 -7.89 2.36 -19.36
C GLN A 20 -9.37 2.44 -18.96
N LYS A 21 -9.93 1.35 -18.43
CA LYS A 21 -11.31 1.34 -17.95
C LYS A 21 -11.50 2.26 -16.74
N LEU A 22 -10.55 2.29 -15.80
CA LEU A 22 -10.55 3.23 -14.68
C LEU A 22 -10.41 4.69 -15.12
N GLU A 23 -9.57 4.95 -16.13
CA GLU A 23 -9.45 6.29 -16.72
C GLU A 23 -10.73 6.73 -17.44
N ILE A 24 -11.36 5.82 -18.20
CA ILE A 24 -12.65 6.06 -18.87
C ILE A 24 -13.75 6.32 -17.85
N ASP A 25 -13.86 5.50 -16.79
CA ASP A 25 -14.84 5.69 -15.72
C ASP A 25 -14.63 7.03 -14.98
N ALA A 26 -13.38 7.43 -14.73
CA ALA A 26 -13.05 8.72 -14.13
C ALA A 26 -13.42 9.89 -15.06
N GLN A 27 -13.15 9.74 -16.35
CA GLN A 27 -13.48 10.76 -17.36
C GLN A 27 -15.01 10.88 -17.53
N GLN A 28 -15.73 9.76 -17.56
CA GLN A 28 -17.20 9.77 -17.65
C GLN A 28 -17.84 10.42 -16.41
N ARG A 29 -17.34 10.12 -15.20
CA ARG A 29 -17.80 10.79 -13.97
C ARG A 29 -17.54 12.29 -14.04
N LYS A 30 -16.36 12.70 -14.50
CA LYS A 30 -16.02 14.12 -14.70
C LYS A 30 -16.98 14.80 -15.69
N GLU A 31 -17.30 14.16 -16.84
CA GLU A 31 -18.25 14.69 -17.82
C GLU A 31 -19.67 14.80 -17.27
N ILE A 32 -20.13 13.81 -16.50
CA ILE A 32 -21.45 13.85 -15.84
C ILE A 32 -21.50 15.03 -14.86
N ILE A 33 -20.50 15.19 -14.00
CA ILE A 33 -20.43 16.29 -13.04
C ILE A 33 -20.39 17.64 -13.76
N LEU A 34 -19.58 17.77 -14.81
CA LEU A 34 -19.50 19.00 -15.60
C LEU A 34 -20.83 19.33 -16.32
N LYS A 35 -21.54 18.31 -16.82
CA LYS A 35 -22.84 18.47 -17.44
C LYS A 35 -23.91 18.92 -16.42
N GLU A 36 -23.96 18.29 -15.25
CA GLU A 36 -24.85 18.70 -14.16
C GLU A 36 -24.56 20.12 -13.67
N LEU A 37 -23.27 20.53 -13.60
CA LEU A 37 -22.89 21.89 -13.29
C LEU A 37 -23.32 22.87 -14.40
N ALA A 38 -23.17 22.52 -15.66
CA ALA A 38 -23.57 23.35 -16.80
C ALA A 38 -25.09 23.51 -16.88
N GLU A 39 -25.87 22.47 -16.56
CA GLU A 39 -27.33 22.52 -16.55
C GLU A 39 -27.86 23.41 -15.41
N ASN A 40 -27.14 23.49 -14.27
CA ASN A 40 -27.49 24.35 -13.13
C ASN A 40 -27.08 25.82 -13.31
N ILE A 41 -26.22 26.19 -14.29
CA ILE A 41 -25.76 27.56 -14.56
C ILE A 41 -26.81 28.39 -15.38
N LEU A 42 -27.86 27.77 -15.91
CA LEU A 42 -28.80 28.38 -16.84
C LEU A 42 -30.02 29.10 -16.21
N ILE A 43 -30.00 29.46 -14.94
CA ILE A 43 -31.07 30.28 -14.34
C ILE A 43 -30.48 31.59 -13.75
N PRO A 44 -30.70 32.76 -14.38
CA PRO A 44 -30.27 34.02 -13.81
C PRO A 44 -31.33 34.53 -12.81
N THR A 45 -31.05 34.37 -11.53
CA THR A 45 -31.67 35.20 -10.48
C THR A 45 -30.59 35.94 -9.73
N PRO A 46 -30.72 37.29 -9.51
CA PRO A 46 -29.75 38.06 -8.74
C PRO A 46 -30.09 37.94 -7.27
N LEU A 47 -29.79 36.82 -6.67
CA LEU A 47 -29.64 36.63 -5.23
C LEU A 47 -28.19 36.22 -5.00
N GLN A 48 -27.60 36.77 -3.90
CA GLN A 48 -26.24 36.39 -3.51
C GLN A 48 -26.07 34.88 -3.71
N PRO A 49 -24.94 34.40 -4.30
CA PRO A 49 -24.79 32.98 -4.57
C PRO A 49 -24.94 32.27 -3.22
N GLU A 50 -26.09 31.64 -2.97
CA GLU A 50 -26.16 30.58 -1.99
C GLU A 50 -25.10 29.60 -2.43
N ILE A 51 -24.01 29.56 -1.64
CA ILE A 51 -22.88 28.66 -1.89
C ILE A 51 -23.48 27.28 -1.80
N SER A 52 -23.73 26.65 -2.95
CA SER A 52 -24.18 25.28 -2.99
C SER A 52 -23.03 24.41 -2.49
N ILE A 53 -23.19 23.87 -1.29
CA ILE A 53 -22.21 22.95 -0.69
C ILE A 53 -21.95 21.77 -1.64
N ASP A 54 -22.99 21.32 -2.33
CA ASP A 54 -22.89 20.21 -3.30
C ASP A 54 -22.02 20.59 -4.51
N ASP A 55 -22.10 21.83 -5.00
CA ASP A 55 -21.26 22.29 -6.11
C ASP A 55 -19.79 22.45 -5.67
N ASP A 56 -19.55 22.97 -4.46
CA ASP A 56 -18.20 23.04 -3.88
C ASP A 56 -17.61 21.62 -3.72
N LEU A 57 -18.38 20.65 -3.23
CA LEU A 57 -17.92 19.26 -3.11
C LEU A 57 -17.58 18.64 -4.46
N LYS A 58 -18.45 18.78 -5.47
CA LYS A 58 -18.21 18.29 -6.83
C LYS A 58 -16.96 18.94 -7.42
N GLN A 59 -16.81 20.25 -7.26
CA GLN A 59 -15.65 20.99 -7.76
C GLN A 59 -14.36 20.54 -7.06
N ALA A 60 -14.39 20.34 -5.73
CA ALA A 60 -13.23 19.85 -4.98
C ALA A 60 -12.80 18.45 -5.45
N GLU A 61 -13.76 17.56 -5.75
CA GLU A 61 -13.49 16.23 -6.25
C GLU A 61 -12.89 16.28 -7.67
N ILE A 62 -13.40 17.12 -8.56
CA ILE A 62 -12.81 17.34 -9.90
C ILE A 62 -11.36 17.82 -9.76
N LEU A 63 -11.11 18.85 -8.96
CA LEU A 63 -9.77 19.39 -8.73
C LEU A 63 -8.81 18.34 -8.15
N PHE A 64 -9.30 17.49 -7.25
CA PHE A 64 -8.51 16.40 -6.70
C PHE A 64 -8.12 15.38 -7.78
N LEU A 65 -9.07 14.99 -8.65
CA LEU A 65 -8.82 14.09 -9.78
C LEU A 65 -7.86 14.71 -10.81
N GLU A 66 -7.93 16.01 -11.01
CA GLU A 66 -7.00 16.78 -11.87
C GLU A 66 -5.61 16.99 -11.23
N LYS A 67 -5.37 16.46 -10.00
CA LYS A 67 -4.14 16.64 -9.21
C LYS A 67 -3.88 18.09 -8.80
N ARG A 68 -4.87 18.94 -8.87
CA ARG A 68 -4.85 20.35 -8.40
C ARG A 68 -5.13 20.41 -6.90
N HIS A 69 -4.23 19.79 -6.14
CA HIS A 69 -4.46 19.51 -4.73
C HIS A 69 -4.59 20.78 -3.86
N GLU A 70 -3.85 21.84 -4.15
CA GLU A 70 -3.94 23.10 -3.39
C GLU A 70 -5.29 23.81 -3.65
N ASP A 71 -5.82 23.74 -4.87
CA ASP A 71 -7.13 24.32 -5.19
C ASP A 71 -8.26 23.53 -4.50
N ALA A 72 -8.19 22.20 -4.52
CA ALA A 72 -9.12 21.34 -3.78
C ALA A 72 -9.05 21.60 -2.26
N LEU A 73 -7.85 21.81 -1.71
CA LEU A 73 -7.63 22.13 -0.30
C LEU A 73 -8.39 23.40 0.10
N ALA A 74 -8.29 24.46 -0.72
CA ALA A 74 -8.97 25.72 -0.44
C ALA A 74 -10.50 25.57 -0.33
N ILE A 75 -11.08 24.67 -1.17
CA ILE A 75 -12.52 24.39 -1.09
C ILE A 75 -12.86 23.62 0.19
N TYR A 76 -12.10 22.58 0.56
CA TYR A 76 -12.36 21.85 1.81
C TYR A 76 -12.15 22.74 3.05
N GLU A 77 -11.22 23.68 3.02
CA GLU A 77 -11.07 24.67 4.10
C GLU A 77 -12.29 25.60 4.24
N LYS A 78 -12.92 25.95 3.11
CA LYS A 78 -14.19 26.68 3.10
C LYS A 78 -15.33 25.82 3.65
N LEU A 79 -15.46 24.56 3.18
CA LEU A 79 -16.49 23.62 3.63
C LEU A 79 -16.39 23.33 5.13
N ILE A 80 -15.20 23.19 5.68
CA ILE A 80 -14.97 22.99 7.12
C ILE A 80 -15.44 24.21 7.94
N LYS A 81 -15.28 25.42 7.43
CA LYS A 81 -15.81 26.62 8.10
C LYS A 81 -17.33 26.65 8.15
N ILE A 82 -17.99 26.10 7.11
CA ILE A 82 -19.46 26.03 7.02
C ILE A 82 -19.99 24.86 7.84
N GLN A 83 -19.31 23.70 7.76
CA GLN A 83 -19.71 22.45 8.40
C GLN A 83 -18.57 21.87 9.24
N PRO A 84 -18.21 22.46 10.37
CA PRO A 84 -17.07 22.03 11.18
C PRO A 84 -17.24 20.65 11.81
N GLU A 85 -18.49 20.20 12.00
CA GLU A 85 -18.85 18.89 12.57
C GLU A 85 -19.03 17.80 11.51
N ASN A 86 -18.73 18.06 10.23
CA ASN A 86 -18.75 17.04 9.19
C ASN A 86 -17.37 16.33 9.12
N PRO A 87 -17.25 15.07 9.59
CA PRO A 87 -15.97 14.37 9.64
C PRO A 87 -15.40 14.07 8.24
N GLU A 88 -16.25 13.97 7.22
CA GLU A 88 -15.85 13.71 5.84
C GLU A 88 -15.00 14.86 5.28
N ASN A 89 -15.38 16.11 5.55
CA ASN A 89 -14.62 17.29 5.10
C ASN A 89 -13.20 17.30 5.69
N TRP A 90 -13.08 16.92 6.95
CA TRP A 90 -11.78 16.78 7.62
C TRP A 90 -10.96 15.62 7.04
N LEU A 91 -11.60 14.47 6.77
CA LEU A 91 -10.94 13.33 6.13
C LEU A 91 -10.39 13.73 4.77
N LYS A 92 -11.21 14.32 3.90
CA LYS A 92 -10.80 14.74 2.54
C LYS A 92 -9.66 15.75 2.58
N ARG A 93 -9.71 16.73 3.50
CA ARG A 93 -8.59 17.65 3.73
C ARG A 93 -7.31 16.91 4.09
N GLY A 94 -7.39 15.93 4.98
CA GLY A 94 -6.26 15.09 5.37
C GLY A 94 -5.69 14.28 4.21
N ILE A 95 -6.55 13.70 3.37
CA ILE A 95 -6.14 12.97 2.15
C ILE A 95 -5.36 13.90 1.21
N ILE A 96 -5.83 15.14 1.03
CA ILE A 96 -5.13 16.13 0.18
C ILE A 96 -3.75 16.44 0.76
N PHE A 97 -3.64 16.70 2.06
CA PHE A 97 -2.34 16.92 2.70
C PHE A 97 -1.40 15.71 2.56
N SER A 98 -1.92 14.48 2.64
CA SER A 98 -1.13 13.26 2.40
C SER A 98 -0.61 13.20 0.96
N LYS A 99 -1.43 13.57 -0.05
CA LYS A 99 -1.00 13.66 -1.46
C LYS A 99 0.09 14.71 -1.66
N LEU A 100 0.04 15.81 -0.89
CA LEU A 100 1.07 16.85 -0.86
C LEU A 100 2.29 16.45 0.01
N LYS A 101 2.32 15.24 0.56
CA LYS A 101 3.36 14.74 1.51
C LYS A 101 3.47 15.57 2.79
N ARG A 102 2.45 16.35 3.11
CA ARG A 102 2.33 17.15 4.33
C ARG A 102 1.71 16.29 5.45
N TYR A 103 2.38 15.22 5.82
CA TYR A 103 1.83 14.18 6.70
C TYR A 103 1.42 14.69 8.09
N LYS A 104 2.12 15.69 8.66
CA LYS A 104 1.72 16.27 9.95
C LYS A 104 0.38 17.00 9.87
N ASP A 105 0.15 17.75 8.78
CA ASP A 105 -1.12 18.46 8.55
C ASP A 105 -2.24 17.46 8.23
N ALA A 106 -1.92 16.36 7.53
CA ALA A 106 -2.84 15.27 7.28
C ALA A 106 -3.32 14.66 8.61
N ILE A 107 -2.39 14.27 9.50
CA ILE A 107 -2.71 13.70 10.81
C ILE A 107 -3.57 14.67 11.63
N ALA A 108 -3.25 15.97 11.61
CA ALA A 108 -4.06 16.96 12.32
C ALA A 108 -5.52 17.01 11.79
N SER A 109 -5.71 16.88 10.48
CA SER A 109 -7.04 16.84 9.87
C SER A 109 -7.78 15.54 10.20
N TYR A 110 -7.14 14.40 10.08
CA TYR A 110 -7.72 13.09 10.44
C TYR A 110 -8.09 13.02 11.92
N ASN A 111 -7.27 13.62 12.81
CA ASN A 111 -7.59 13.71 14.24
C ASN A 111 -8.87 14.51 14.51
N GLN A 112 -9.18 15.56 13.72
CA GLN A 112 -10.47 16.21 13.82
C GLN A 112 -11.60 15.29 13.35
N ALA A 113 -11.42 14.54 12.27
CA ALA A 113 -12.41 13.58 11.80
C ALA A 113 -12.74 12.51 12.87
N ILE A 114 -11.71 11.90 13.52
CA ILE A 114 -11.95 10.91 14.58
C ILE A 114 -12.45 11.53 15.90
N LYS A 115 -12.18 12.80 16.16
CA LYS A 115 -12.78 13.50 17.30
C LYS A 115 -14.29 13.63 17.14
N ILE A 116 -14.76 13.87 15.91
CA ILE A 116 -16.17 13.97 15.58
C ILE A 116 -16.80 12.56 15.50
N ASN A 117 -16.13 11.63 14.83
CA ASN A 117 -16.56 10.25 14.71
C ASN A 117 -15.44 9.28 15.13
N PRO A 118 -15.39 8.83 16.40
CA PRO A 118 -14.35 7.92 16.90
C PRO A 118 -14.29 6.55 16.21
N GLU A 119 -15.37 6.13 15.57
CA GLU A 119 -15.47 4.87 14.81
C GLU A 119 -15.18 5.07 13.30
N TYR A 120 -14.60 6.22 12.92
CA TYR A 120 -14.28 6.50 11.52
C TYR A 120 -13.07 5.70 11.08
N HIS A 121 -13.30 4.45 10.71
CA HIS A 121 -12.31 3.45 10.33
C HIS A 121 -11.26 3.99 9.34
N GLN A 122 -11.71 4.64 8.24
CA GLN A 122 -10.82 5.17 7.21
C GLN A 122 -9.82 6.20 7.77
N ALA A 123 -10.29 7.08 8.64
CA ALA A 123 -9.42 8.09 9.26
C ALA A 123 -8.33 7.44 10.13
N TRP A 124 -8.66 6.39 10.88
CA TRP A 124 -7.66 5.64 11.64
C TRP A 124 -6.61 4.99 10.72
N CYS A 125 -7.03 4.37 9.61
CA CYS A 125 -6.11 3.81 8.62
C CYS A 125 -5.19 4.89 8.04
N ASP A 126 -5.74 6.04 7.66
CA ASP A 126 -4.99 7.12 7.01
C ASP A 126 -4.01 7.80 7.99
N ILE A 127 -4.35 7.91 9.29
CA ILE A 127 -3.40 8.32 10.33
C ILE A 127 -2.25 7.31 10.41
N GLY A 128 -2.56 6.02 10.43
CA GLY A 128 -1.54 4.96 10.47
C GLY A 128 -0.56 5.06 9.30
N VAL A 129 -1.08 5.23 8.08
CA VAL A 129 -0.25 5.42 6.87
C VAL A 129 0.60 6.68 6.97
N ALA A 130 0.03 7.81 7.43
CA ALA A 130 0.78 9.05 7.57
C ALA A 130 1.86 8.95 8.66
N CYS A 131 1.58 8.26 9.76
CA CYS A 131 2.57 7.95 10.81
C CYS A 131 3.70 7.07 10.29
N GLY A 132 3.38 6.01 9.53
CA GLY A 132 4.39 5.15 8.88
C GLY A 132 5.31 5.95 7.97
N ASN A 133 4.77 6.85 7.14
CA ASN A 133 5.57 7.73 6.28
C ASN A 133 6.47 8.72 7.07
N LEU A 134 6.17 8.96 8.34
CA LEU A 134 7.00 9.78 9.24
C LEU A 134 7.98 8.94 10.08
N GLY A 135 8.07 7.63 9.87
CA GLY A 135 8.88 6.72 10.67
C GLY A 135 8.35 6.48 12.10
N LYS A 136 7.08 6.83 12.35
CA LYS A 136 6.44 6.70 13.67
C LYS A 136 5.72 5.35 13.77
N HIS A 137 6.48 4.26 13.76
CA HIS A 137 5.96 2.90 13.61
C HIS A 137 5.03 2.47 14.75
N GLN A 138 5.33 2.88 16.00
CA GLN A 138 4.46 2.59 17.15
C GLN A 138 3.11 3.32 17.06
N GLU A 139 3.11 4.59 16.63
CA GLU A 139 1.88 5.36 16.43
C GLU A 139 1.07 4.77 15.27
N ALA A 140 1.74 4.36 14.17
CA ALA A 140 1.12 3.68 13.04
C ALA A 140 0.43 2.37 13.47
N PHE A 141 1.15 1.52 14.21
CA PHE A 141 0.60 0.29 14.79
C PHE A 141 -0.66 0.56 15.62
N ASN A 142 -0.61 1.53 16.55
CA ASN A 142 -1.76 1.84 17.40
C ASN A 142 -3.00 2.26 16.58
N CYS A 143 -2.79 2.99 15.49
CA CYS A 143 -3.88 3.40 14.60
C CYS A 143 -4.46 2.23 13.81
N PHE A 144 -3.62 1.36 13.24
CA PHE A 144 -4.10 0.17 12.54
C PHE A 144 -4.75 -0.85 13.48
N ASP A 145 -4.22 -1.01 14.70
CA ASP A 145 -4.85 -1.83 15.74
C ASP A 145 -6.25 -1.33 16.10
N LYS A 146 -6.44 0.01 16.19
CA LYS A 146 -7.77 0.59 16.38
C LYS A 146 -8.66 0.36 15.14
N ALA A 147 -8.12 0.52 13.93
CA ALA A 147 -8.86 0.30 12.68
C ALA A 147 -9.34 -1.17 12.56
N THR A 148 -8.48 -2.16 12.87
CA THR A 148 -8.86 -3.58 12.84
C THR A 148 -9.90 -3.97 13.90
N LYS A 149 -9.97 -3.23 15.02
CA LYS A 149 -11.02 -3.42 16.03
C LYS A 149 -12.37 -2.83 15.57
N ILE A 150 -12.35 -1.72 14.85
CA ILE A 150 -13.57 -1.09 14.30
C ILE A 150 -14.11 -1.91 13.13
N LYS A 151 -13.22 -2.34 12.22
CA LYS A 151 -13.56 -3.11 11.03
C LYS A 151 -12.66 -4.34 10.92
N PRO A 152 -13.03 -5.47 11.57
CA PRO A 152 -12.21 -6.68 11.61
C PRO A 152 -12.02 -7.40 10.27
N ASP A 153 -12.87 -7.12 9.28
CA ASP A 153 -12.84 -7.68 7.93
C ASP A 153 -12.02 -6.85 6.93
N ASP A 154 -11.34 -5.79 7.38
CA ASP A 154 -10.42 -5.05 6.52
C ASP A 154 -9.05 -5.70 6.46
N GLY A 155 -8.84 -6.56 5.46
CA GLY A 155 -7.57 -7.21 5.22
C GLY A 155 -6.41 -6.23 4.97
N VAL A 156 -6.68 -5.03 4.43
CA VAL A 156 -5.64 -4.00 4.20
C VAL A 156 -5.17 -3.40 5.53
N ALA A 157 -6.09 -3.15 6.46
CA ALA A 157 -5.73 -2.69 7.80
C ALA A 157 -4.87 -3.72 8.55
N TRP A 158 -5.20 -5.01 8.42
CA TRP A 158 -4.38 -6.09 8.97
C TRP A 158 -2.99 -6.18 8.36
N VAL A 159 -2.86 -6.01 7.02
CA VAL A 159 -1.54 -5.95 6.36
C VAL A 159 -0.71 -4.79 6.92
N ASN A 160 -1.28 -3.61 7.01
CA ASN A 160 -0.55 -2.43 7.49
C ASN A 160 -0.19 -2.53 8.99
N ARG A 161 -1.06 -3.18 9.79
CA ARG A 161 -0.75 -3.51 11.19
C ARG A 161 0.47 -4.43 11.27
N GLY A 162 0.50 -5.49 10.45
CA GLY A 162 1.64 -6.41 10.36
C GLY A 162 2.93 -5.71 9.90
N LEU A 163 2.84 -4.84 8.89
CA LEU A 163 4.00 -4.06 8.42
C LEU A 163 4.54 -3.14 9.52
N SER A 164 3.66 -2.49 10.30
CA SER A 164 4.11 -1.65 11.43
C SER A 164 4.80 -2.45 12.51
N LEU A 165 4.36 -3.70 12.74
CA LEU A 165 4.97 -4.62 13.70
C LEU A 165 6.33 -5.14 13.22
N LEU A 166 6.51 -5.35 11.90
CA LEU A 166 7.83 -5.64 11.32
C LEU A 166 8.84 -4.54 11.60
N GLU A 167 8.45 -3.28 11.43
CA GLU A 167 9.31 -2.13 11.71
C GLU A 167 9.59 -1.95 13.22
N LEU A 168 8.79 -2.59 14.07
CA LEU A 168 8.98 -2.64 15.52
C LEU A 168 9.69 -3.93 15.98
N GLU A 169 10.09 -4.79 15.05
CA GLU A 169 10.72 -6.08 15.29
C GLU A 169 9.85 -7.04 16.14
N ASP A 170 8.54 -6.83 16.18
CA ASP A 170 7.56 -7.70 16.85
C ASP A 170 7.04 -8.74 15.84
N TYR A 171 7.90 -9.70 15.54
CA TYR A 171 7.67 -10.65 14.45
C TYR A 171 6.54 -11.64 14.72
N GLU A 172 6.33 -12.07 15.96
CA GLU A 172 5.24 -12.96 16.37
C GLU A 172 3.87 -12.31 16.10
N ASN A 173 3.70 -11.05 16.53
CA ASN A 173 2.46 -10.32 16.30
C ASN A 173 2.31 -9.89 14.83
N ALA A 174 3.42 -9.71 14.10
CA ALA A 174 3.40 -9.50 12.65
C ALA A 174 2.83 -10.71 11.92
N VAL A 175 3.31 -11.94 12.23
CA VAL A 175 2.76 -13.20 11.68
C VAL A 175 1.27 -13.30 11.95
N ALA A 176 0.83 -13.08 13.20
CA ALA A 176 -0.59 -13.13 13.56
C ALA A 176 -1.43 -12.10 12.78
N SER A 177 -0.87 -10.91 12.49
CA SER A 177 -1.56 -9.89 11.68
C SER A 177 -1.66 -10.30 10.21
N PHE A 178 -0.59 -10.90 9.65
CA PHE A 178 -0.61 -11.41 8.28
C PHE A 178 -1.53 -12.64 8.15
N ASP A 179 -1.65 -13.48 9.17
CA ASP A 179 -2.63 -14.57 9.21
C ASP A 179 -4.05 -14.00 9.03
N LYS A 180 -4.39 -12.97 9.80
CA LYS A 180 -5.67 -12.28 9.66
C LYS A 180 -5.85 -11.63 8.29
N ALA A 181 -4.82 -11.01 7.75
CA ALA A 181 -4.87 -10.43 6.41
C ALA A 181 -5.15 -11.50 5.34
N LEU A 182 -4.55 -12.68 5.45
CA LEU A 182 -4.72 -13.79 4.50
C LEU A 182 -6.13 -14.41 4.54
N GLU A 183 -6.88 -14.30 5.64
CA GLU A 183 -8.30 -14.69 5.68
C GLU A 183 -9.12 -13.89 4.65
N PHE A 184 -8.76 -12.63 4.41
CA PHE A 184 -9.47 -11.72 3.49
C PHE A 184 -8.77 -11.55 2.13
N GLN A 185 -7.45 -11.78 2.08
CA GLN A 185 -6.63 -11.61 0.89
C GLN A 185 -5.74 -12.85 0.62
N PRO A 186 -6.32 -14.06 0.44
CA PRO A 186 -5.55 -15.30 0.34
C PRO A 186 -4.60 -15.33 -0.88
N ASN A 187 -4.91 -14.56 -1.91
CA ASN A 187 -4.14 -14.51 -3.16
C ASN A 187 -3.20 -13.30 -3.23
N SER A 188 -2.74 -12.78 -2.10
CA SER A 188 -1.77 -11.69 -2.06
C SER A 188 -0.34 -12.19 -1.91
N PRO A 189 0.49 -12.21 -2.97
CA PRO A 189 1.88 -12.66 -2.87
C PRO A 189 2.68 -11.80 -1.89
N LYS A 190 2.36 -10.52 -1.79
CA LYS A 190 2.99 -9.60 -0.83
C LYS A 190 2.76 -10.03 0.62
N VAL A 191 1.55 -10.46 0.96
CA VAL A 191 1.22 -10.85 2.34
C VAL A 191 1.91 -12.16 2.70
N TRP A 192 1.90 -13.14 1.79
CA TRP A 192 2.65 -14.38 1.95
C TRP A 192 4.14 -14.13 2.12
N ASP A 193 4.74 -13.25 1.31
CA ASP A 193 6.17 -12.89 1.42
C ASP A 193 6.48 -12.23 2.77
N LYS A 194 5.68 -11.25 3.22
CA LYS A 194 5.92 -10.58 4.51
C LYS A 194 5.72 -11.49 5.72
N ARG A 195 4.75 -12.40 5.64
CA ARG A 195 4.59 -13.45 6.65
C ARG A 195 5.81 -14.38 6.67
N GLY A 196 6.28 -14.81 5.51
CA GLY A 196 7.49 -15.61 5.38
C GLY A 196 8.71 -14.90 5.96
N TYR A 197 8.91 -13.62 5.63
CA TYR A 197 9.99 -12.82 6.21
C TYR A 197 9.92 -12.76 7.74
N SER A 198 8.72 -12.55 8.31
CA SER A 198 8.55 -12.58 9.78
C SER A 198 8.98 -13.91 10.38
N LEU A 199 8.70 -15.04 9.70
CA LEU A 199 9.09 -16.38 10.14
C LEU A 199 10.61 -16.60 10.05
N VAL A 200 11.30 -16.04 9.03
CA VAL A 200 12.78 -16.04 8.98
C VAL A 200 13.36 -15.36 10.21
N MET A 201 12.82 -14.19 10.56
CA MET A 201 13.29 -13.43 11.72
C MET A 201 13.02 -14.14 13.07
N LEU A 202 12.10 -15.11 13.08
CA LEU A 202 11.85 -16.01 14.22
C LEU A 202 12.67 -17.31 14.18
N GLY A 203 13.48 -17.52 13.12
CA GLY A 203 14.27 -18.75 12.91
C GLY A 203 13.43 -19.94 12.42
N GLU A 204 12.22 -19.70 11.89
CA GLU A 204 11.30 -20.72 11.42
C GLU A 204 11.42 -20.92 9.89
N ASP A 205 12.63 -21.16 9.41
CA ASP A 205 13.00 -21.15 8.00
C ASP A 205 12.17 -22.10 7.11
N ASP A 206 11.82 -23.29 7.59
CA ASP A 206 11.05 -24.27 6.79
C ASP A 206 9.60 -23.77 6.57
N GLN A 207 9.02 -23.12 7.57
CA GLN A 207 7.71 -22.49 7.42
C GLN A 207 7.80 -21.25 6.52
N ALA A 208 8.88 -20.47 6.65
CA ALA A 208 9.14 -19.30 5.80
C ALA A 208 9.22 -19.71 4.31
N ILE A 209 9.99 -20.76 3.99
CA ILE A 209 10.10 -21.29 2.61
C ILE A 209 8.71 -21.65 2.05
N THR A 210 7.87 -22.33 2.86
CA THR A 210 6.50 -22.66 2.44
C THR A 210 5.68 -21.40 2.09
N ASN A 211 5.87 -20.31 2.84
CA ASN A 211 5.18 -19.04 2.56
C ASN A 211 5.69 -18.37 1.28
N PHE A 212 6.99 -18.40 1.04
CA PHE A 212 7.56 -17.88 -0.20
C PHE A 212 7.12 -18.72 -1.41
N ASP A 213 6.98 -20.05 -1.25
CA ASP A 213 6.44 -20.91 -2.30
C ASP A 213 4.99 -20.52 -2.62
N LYS A 214 4.16 -20.23 -1.61
CA LYS A 214 2.81 -19.71 -1.83
C LYS A 214 2.80 -18.37 -2.58
N ALA A 215 3.71 -17.45 -2.22
CA ALA A 215 3.85 -16.18 -2.95
C ALA A 215 4.21 -16.43 -4.43
N LEU A 216 5.11 -17.39 -4.72
CA LEU A 216 5.55 -17.74 -6.05
C LEU A 216 4.53 -18.56 -6.86
N GLU A 217 3.69 -19.36 -6.22
CA GLU A 217 2.53 -20.01 -6.83
C GLU A 217 1.53 -18.98 -7.38
N ILE A 218 1.34 -17.87 -6.63
CA ILE A 218 0.43 -16.78 -7.02
C ILE A 218 1.07 -15.87 -8.07
N LYS A 219 2.35 -15.55 -7.87
CA LYS A 219 3.13 -14.67 -8.75
C LYS A 219 4.53 -15.22 -8.94
N SER A 220 4.75 -15.93 -10.05
CA SER A 220 6.01 -16.63 -10.35
C SER A 220 7.20 -15.69 -10.59
N ASP A 221 6.97 -14.42 -10.90
CA ASP A 221 7.98 -13.37 -11.11
C ASP A 221 8.08 -12.42 -9.91
N TYR A 222 8.05 -12.95 -8.67
CA TYR A 222 8.11 -12.18 -7.44
C TYR A 222 9.51 -12.22 -6.80
N PRO A 223 10.40 -11.26 -7.12
CA PRO A 223 11.83 -11.36 -6.82
C PRO A 223 12.13 -11.41 -5.32
N SER A 224 11.35 -10.70 -4.48
CA SER A 224 11.52 -10.71 -3.02
C SER A 224 11.39 -12.13 -2.43
N ALA A 225 10.41 -12.91 -2.90
CA ALA A 225 10.23 -14.28 -2.40
C ALA A 225 11.41 -15.19 -2.78
N TYR A 226 11.96 -15.06 -3.99
CA TYR A 226 13.17 -15.78 -4.36
C TYR A 226 14.36 -15.39 -3.50
N TYR A 227 14.56 -14.08 -3.27
CA TYR A 227 15.65 -13.59 -2.45
C TYR A 227 15.54 -14.13 -1.01
N ASN A 228 14.38 -14.01 -0.39
CA ASN A 228 14.15 -14.50 0.96
C ASN A 228 14.29 -16.03 1.08
N LYS A 229 13.90 -16.78 0.03
CA LYS A 229 14.19 -18.24 -0.04
C LYS A 229 15.69 -18.51 -0.12
N ALA A 230 16.42 -17.72 -0.89
CA ALA A 230 17.88 -17.87 -0.99
C ALA A 230 18.54 -17.63 0.38
N VAL A 231 18.08 -16.64 1.15
CA VAL A 231 18.51 -16.38 2.53
C VAL A 231 18.22 -17.61 3.42
N CYS A 232 16.99 -18.13 3.43
CA CYS A 232 16.67 -19.33 4.24
C CYS A 232 17.59 -20.52 3.89
N TYR A 233 17.85 -20.75 2.60
CA TYR A 233 18.72 -21.82 2.20
C TYR A 233 20.19 -21.57 2.53
N ALA A 234 20.65 -20.32 2.52
CA ALA A 234 21.99 -19.95 2.96
C ALA A 234 22.17 -20.24 4.45
N LEU A 235 21.23 -19.82 5.30
CA LEU A 235 21.21 -20.09 6.73
C LEU A 235 21.20 -21.60 7.04
N GLN A 236 20.51 -22.40 6.20
CA GLN A 236 20.50 -23.87 6.29
C GLN A 236 21.73 -24.53 5.64
N LYS A 237 22.69 -23.77 5.11
CA LYS A 237 23.88 -24.24 4.37
C LYS A 237 23.55 -25.12 3.14
N LYS A 238 22.39 -24.93 2.54
CA LYS A 238 21.95 -25.59 1.31
C LYS A 238 22.38 -24.75 0.10
N VAL A 239 23.69 -24.76 -0.18
CA VAL A 239 24.35 -23.85 -1.11
C VAL A 239 23.68 -23.81 -2.49
N GLU A 240 23.46 -24.97 -3.14
CA GLU A 240 22.93 -25.05 -4.47
C GLU A 240 21.52 -24.43 -4.58
N LEU A 241 20.65 -24.70 -3.59
CA LEU A 241 19.30 -24.14 -3.55
C LEU A 241 19.32 -22.61 -3.29
N SER A 242 20.25 -22.16 -2.44
CA SER A 242 20.44 -20.73 -2.21
C SER A 242 20.84 -20.03 -3.50
N LEU A 243 21.85 -20.54 -4.19
CA LEU A 243 22.35 -19.95 -5.45
C LEU A 243 21.29 -19.95 -6.56
N GLU A 244 20.51 -21.04 -6.70
CA GLU A 244 19.41 -21.10 -7.69
C GLU A 244 18.38 -20.01 -7.44
N ASN A 245 17.96 -19.82 -6.18
CA ASN A 245 16.96 -18.83 -5.85
C ASN A 245 17.54 -17.41 -5.93
N LEU A 246 18.78 -17.17 -5.50
CA LEU A 246 19.43 -15.88 -5.63
C LEU A 246 19.58 -15.48 -7.11
N GLN A 247 19.96 -16.42 -7.98
CA GLN A 247 20.02 -16.16 -9.41
C GLN A 247 18.67 -15.69 -9.96
N LYS A 248 17.57 -16.36 -9.61
CA LYS A 248 16.22 -15.94 -10.03
C LYS A 248 15.84 -14.57 -9.48
N ALA A 249 16.16 -14.27 -8.21
CA ALA A 249 15.93 -12.95 -7.63
C ALA A 249 16.62 -11.85 -8.44
N ILE A 250 17.91 -12.06 -8.80
CA ILE A 250 18.71 -11.12 -9.61
C ILE A 250 18.19 -11.02 -11.04
N GLU A 251 17.74 -12.12 -11.67
CA GLU A 251 17.15 -12.12 -13.01
C GLU A 251 15.90 -11.25 -13.09
N PHE A 252 15.02 -11.31 -12.08
CA PHE A 252 13.80 -10.51 -12.03
C PHE A 252 14.03 -9.07 -11.50
N ASN A 253 15.02 -8.88 -10.62
CA ASN A 253 15.42 -7.57 -10.12
C ASN A 253 16.93 -7.51 -9.86
N PRO A 254 17.72 -6.89 -10.77
CA PRO A 254 19.17 -6.81 -10.65
C PRO A 254 19.69 -6.14 -9.38
N SER A 255 18.90 -5.34 -8.66
CA SER A 255 19.34 -4.71 -7.41
C SER A 255 19.71 -5.72 -6.33
N TYR A 256 19.10 -6.90 -6.34
CA TYR A 256 19.39 -7.96 -5.38
C TYR A 256 20.83 -8.48 -5.47
N ARG A 257 21.58 -8.18 -6.54
CA ARG A 257 23.00 -8.47 -6.61
C ARG A 257 23.79 -7.63 -5.62
N GLU A 258 23.49 -6.33 -5.55
CA GLU A 258 24.11 -5.42 -4.59
C GLU A 258 23.67 -5.76 -3.17
N ASP A 259 22.38 -5.99 -2.96
CA ASP A 259 21.83 -6.36 -1.66
C ASP A 259 22.55 -7.61 -1.11
N ALA A 260 22.71 -8.66 -1.92
CA ALA A 260 23.37 -9.90 -1.51
C ALA A 260 24.86 -9.73 -1.14
N THR A 261 25.57 -8.70 -1.66
CA THR A 261 26.97 -8.45 -1.31
C THR A 261 27.15 -7.98 0.12
N THR A 262 26.14 -7.33 0.67
CA THR A 262 26.19 -6.70 2.00
C THR A 262 25.34 -7.43 3.04
N ASP A 263 24.51 -8.36 2.60
CA ASP A 263 23.61 -9.12 3.47
C ASP A 263 24.37 -10.20 4.23
N ILE A 264 24.39 -10.07 5.56
CA ILE A 264 25.10 -10.97 6.47
C ILE A 264 24.54 -12.40 6.49
N ASP A 265 23.29 -12.58 6.04
CA ASP A 265 22.65 -13.90 6.02
C ASP A 265 23.27 -14.83 4.97
N PHE A 266 24.06 -14.27 4.02
CA PHE A 266 24.87 -15.04 3.08
C PHE A 266 26.31 -15.29 3.52
N ASP A 267 26.72 -14.86 4.73
CA ASP A 267 28.10 -14.98 5.21
C ASP A 267 28.64 -16.42 5.16
N GLU A 268 27.77 -17.41 5.44
CA GLU A 268 28.13 -18.83 5.40
C GLU A 268 28.50 -19.34 4.00
N ILE A 269 27.95 -18.72 2.95
CA ILE A 269 28.15 -19.14 1.56
C ILE A 269 28.88 -18.11 0.69
N LYS A 270 29.26 -16.97 1.24
CA LYS A 270 29.87 -15.87 0.48
C LYS A 270 31.16 -16.25 -0.24
N ASN A 271 31.91 -17.22 0.27
CA ASN A 271 33.16 -17.70 -0.31
C ASN A 271 32.96 -18.80 -1.39
N GLU A 272 31.72 -19.26 -1.59
CA GLU A 272 31.40 -20.24 -2.60
C GLU A 272 31.63 -19.67 -4.01
N PRO A 273 32.31 -20.40 -4.92
CA PRO A 273 32.59 -19.91 -6.26
C PRO A 273 31.32 -19.55 -7.06
N GLY A 274 30.19 -20.24 -6.78
CA GLY A 274 28.89 -19.94 -7.36
C GLY A 274 28.36 -18.59 -6.92
N PHE A 275 28.43 -18.28 -5.63
CA PHE A 275 28.00 -17.00 -5.08
C PHE A 275 28.82 -15.85 -5.65
N GLN A 276 30.16 -15.98 -5.62
CA GLN A 276 31.07 -14.97 -6.16
C GLN A 276 30.79 -14.66 -7.64
N ARG A 277 30.44 -15.66 -8.45
CA ARG A 277 30.06 -15.43 -9.86
C ARG A 277 28.75 -14.65 -10.01
N LEU A 278 27.77 -14.84 -9.11
CA LEU A 278 26.49 -14.14 -9.16
C LEU A 278 26.61 -12.65 -8.80
N ILE A 279 27.55 -12.30 -7.90
CA ILE A 279 27.71 -10.92 -7.41
C ILE A 279 28.74 -10.11 -8.20
N GLN A 280 29.63 -10.72 -9.00
CA GLN A 280 30.78 -10.07 -9.66
C GLN A 280 30.51 -9.59 -11.09
N VAL A 281 29.31 -9.41 -11.57
CA VAL A 281 29.05 -8.97 -12.96
C VAL A 281 28.96 -7.45 -13.08
#